data_b197f687daa13fe90616016cdda7f112
#
_entry.id   b197f687daa13fe90616016cdda7f112
#
_cell.length_a   1.000
_cell.length_b   1.000
_cell.length_c   1.000
_cell.angle_alpha   90.00
_cell.angle_beta   90.00
_cell.angle_gamma   90.00
#
_symmetry.space_group_name_H-M   'P 1'
#
loop_
_entity.id
_entity.type
_entity.pdbx_description
1 polymer ?
#
loop_
_entity_poly.entity_id
_entity_poly.type
_entity_poly.pdbx_seq_one_letter_code
_entity_poly.pdbx_strand_id
1 'polypeptide(L)'
;MTMIQAITDALRTELKNDENVLVFGEDVGQNGGVFRATEGLQAEFGEERVFDTPLAESAIAGISIGLATQGYRPVPEIQFFGFVYEAMDAINGQMARLRYRTGNTMNAPITIRAPFGGGVHTPELHADSLEGLIAQQPGMKVVIPSNPYDAKGLLISSIRDNDPVVYLEHMKLYRSFREEVPEEEYTVELGKANVKREGTDVTIVAYGAMVQASMKAAEELEKNGVEAEVIDLRTVMPLDMDTI
;
A
#
# COMPACT_ATOMS: atom_id res chain seq x y z
N MET A 1 -0.40 12.23 12.94
CA MET A 1 -0.04 10.80 13.09
C MET A 1 1.30 10.53 12.44
N THR A 2 1.98 9.43 12.77
CA THR A 2 3.03 8.85 11.93
C THR A 2 2.38 8.03 10.83
N MET A 3 3.13 7.66 9.79
CA MET A 3 2.60 6.85 8.68
C MET A 3 2.04 5.50 9.15
N ILE A 4 2.74 4.81 10.08
CA ILE A 4 2.24 3.54 10.59
C ILE A 4 0.94 3.70 11.42
N GLN A 5 0.80 4.81 12.16
CA GLN A 5 -0.44 5.11 12.87
C GLN A 5 -1.60 5.40 11.92
N ALA A 6 -1.32 6.08 10.80
CA ALA A 6 -2.31 6.35 9.74
C ALA A 6 -2.77 5.07 9.05
N ILE A 7 -1.87 4.11 8.81
CA ILE A 7 -2.19 2.78 8.30
C ILE A 7 -3.07 1.99 9.28
N THR A 8 -2.69 1.95 10.57
CA THR A 8 -3.50 1.30 11.60
C THR A 8 -4.90 1.89 11.69
N ASP A 9 -5.01 3.22 11.57
CA ASP A 9 -6.27 3.94 11.63
C ASP A 9 -7.15 3.67 10.40
N ALA A 10 -6.56 3.59 9.20
CA ALA A 10 -7.26 3.18 7.98
C ALA A 10 -7.85 1.76 8.10
N LEU A 11 -7.04 0.80 8.57
CA LEU A 11 -7.48 -0.57 8.79
C LEU A 11 -8.63 -0.63 9.82
N ARG A 12 -8.50 0.09 10.93
CA ARG A 12 -9.55 0.20 11.95
C ARG A 12 -10.82 0.78 11.39
N THR A 13 -10.74 1.81 10.56
CA THR A 13 -11.88 2.44 9.90
C THR A 13 -12.61 1.44 9.01
N GLU A 14 -11.90 0.72 8.18
CA GLU A 14 -12.53 -0.25 7.25
C GLU A 14 -13.07 -1.49 7.98
N LEU A 15 -12.37 -1.98 9.01
CA LEU A 15 -12.90 -3.05 9.87
C LEU A 15 -14.19 -2.66 10.61
N LYS A 16 -14.37 -1.38 10.95
CA LYS A 16 -15.62 -0.87 11.56
C LYS A 16 -16.74 -0.75 10.55
N ASN A 17 -16.41 -0.30 9.32
CA ASN A 17 -17.41 0.07 8.32
C ASN A 17 -17.92 -1.12 7.51
N ASP A 18 -17.12 -2.17 7.33
CA ASP A 18 -17.47 -3.35 6.53
C ASP A 18 -17.08 -4.63 7.25
N GLU A 19 -18.08 -5.44 7.60
CA GLU A 19 -17.90 -6.74 8.26
C GLU A 19 -17.18 -7.77 7.39
N ASN A 20 -17.09 -7.55 6.07
CA ASN A 20 -16.41 -8.43 5.13
C ASN A 20 -14.91 -8.16 5.02
N VAL A 21 -14.40 -7.07 5.59
CA VAL A 21 -12.95 -6.78 5.63
C VAL A 21 -12.27 -7.75 6.57
N LEU A 22 -11.25 -8.44 6.09
CA LEU A 22 -10.43 -9.39 6.87
C LEU A 22 -8.95 -8.99 6.76
N VAL A 23 -8.26 -8.86 7.88
CA VAL A 23 -6.83 -8.49 7.94
C VAL A 23 -6.04 -9.68 8.47
N PHE A 24 -5.08 -10.18 7.71
CA PHE A 24 -4.33 -11.37 8.11
C PHE A 24 -2.94 -11.44 7.48
N GLY A 25 -2.11 -12.29 8.03
CA GLY A 25 -0.74 -12.50 7.60
C GLY A 25 0.10 -13.05 8.75
N GLU A 26 1.40 -13.05 8.59
CA GLU A 26 2.32 -13.51 9.62
C GLU A 26 2.42 -12.49 10.75
N ASP A 27 2.21 -12.92 12.00
CA ASP A 27 2.24 -12.09 13.22
C ASP A 27 1.24 -10.90 13.22
N VAL A 28 0.27 -10.88 12.32
CA VAL A 28 -0.69 -9.79 12.15
C VAL A 28 -1.70 -9.70 13.30
N GLY A 29 -2.04 -10.83 13.89
CA GLY A 29 -3.04 -10.95 14.93
C GLY A 29 -2.58 -10.41 16.29
N GLN A 30 -2.33 -11.29 17.25
CA GLN A 30 -1.99 -10.91 18.62
C GLN A 30 -0.72 -10.03 18.71
N ASN A 31 0.27 -10.32 17.87
CA ASN A 31 1.52 -9.57 17.86
C ASN A 31 1.40 -8.16 17.25
N GLY A 32 0.41 -7.94 16.39
CA GLY A 32 0.15 -6.65 15.76
C GLY A 32 1.07 -6.30 14.57
N GLY A 33 1.67 -7.32 13.95
CA GLY A 33 2.64 -7.19 12.86
C GLY A 33 4.05 -6.83 13.32
N VAL A 34 5.04 -7.15 12.51
CA VAL A 34 6.47 -6.87 12.79
C VAL A 34 6.73 -5.37 13.00
N PHE A 35 6.05 -4.53 12.26
CA PHE A 35 6.16 -3.07 12.39
C PHE A 35 5.06 -2.43 13.25
N ARG A 36 4.14 -3.22 13.81
CA ARG A 36 3.00 -2.78 14.63
C ARG A 36 1.92 -2.04 13.85
N ALA A 37 1.76 -2.35 12.57
CA ALA A 37 0.73 -1.75 11.72
C ALA A 37 -0.69 -2.22 12.08
N THR A 38 -0.82 -3.40 12.68
CA THR A 38 -2.10 -4.02 13.09
C THR A 38 -2.28 -4.11 14.61
N GLU A 39 -1.42 -3.40 15.38
CA GLU A 39 -1.45 -3.46 16.84
C GLU A 39 -2.82 -3.09 17.42
N GLY A 40 -3.36 -3.97 18.27
CA GLY A 40 -4.64 -3.80 18.94
C GLY A 40 -5.87 -4.15 18.08
N LEU A 41 -5.74 -4.35 16.78
CA LEU A 41 -6.90 -4.62 15.91
C LEU A 41 -7.56 -5.97 16.22
N GLN A 42 -6.79 -7.03 16.50
CA GLN A 42 -7.37 -8.32 16.89
C GLN A 42 -8.17 -8.24 18.20
N ALA A 43 -7.67 -7.51 19.18
CA ALA A 43 -8.38 -7.31 20.45
C ALA A 43 -9.69 -6.52 20.27
N GLU A 44 -9.75 -5.61 19.29
CA GLU A 44 -10.94 -4.78 19.00
C GLU A 44 -11.96 -5.51 18.14
N PHE A 45 -11.53 -6.29 17.13
CA PHE A 45 -12.40 -6.89 16.09
C PHE A 45 -12.52 -8.41 16.16
N GLY A 46 -11.73 -9.07 16.98
CA GLY A 46 -11.74 -10.53 17.14
C GLY A 46 -10.83 -11.28 16.18
N GLU A 47 -10.53 -12.54 16.57
CA GLU A 47 -9.65 -13.44 15.83
C GLU A 47 -10.23 -13.90 14.47
N GLU A 48 -11.54 -13.83 14.28
CA GLU A 48 -12.19 -14.17 13.02
C GLU A 48 -12.00 -13.08 11.95
N ARG A 49 -11.65 -11.86 12.35
CA ARG A 49 -11.50 -10.70 11.49
C ARG A 49 -10.04 -10.27 11.31
N VAL A 50 -9.22 -10.48 12.35
CA VAL A 50 -7.79 -10.12 12.36
C VAL A 50 -7.03 -11.33 12.90
N PHE A 51 -6.28 -12.03 12.05
CA PHE A 51 -5.70 -13.32 12.43
C PHE A 51 -4.33 -13.59 11.83
N ASP A 52 -3.59 -14.47 12.51
CA ASP A 52 -2.30 -14.97 12.06
C ASP A 52 -2.46 -16.08 11.04
N THR A 53 -1.51 -16.16 10.11
CA THR A 53 -1.35 -17.28 9.18
C THR A 53 -0.02 -17.99 9.45
N PRO A 54 0.13 -19.24 9.00
CA PRO A 54 1.45 -19.82 8.85
C PRO A 54 2.34 -18.99 7.92
N LEU A 55 3.68 -19.12 8.06
CA LEU A 55 4.67 -18.52 7.17
C LEU A 55 4.60 -19.25 5.81
N ALA A 56 3.77 -18.74 4.92
CA ALA A 56 3.54 -19.31 3.60
C ALA A 56 2.85 -18.29 2.68
N GLU A 57 3.60 -17.41 2.04
CA GLU A 57 3.08 -16.29 1.24
C GLU A 57 2.23 -16.76 0.06
N SER A 58 2.57 -17.91 -0.52
CA SER A 58 1.72 -18.55 -1.55
C SER A 58 0.33 -18.93 -1.02
N ALA A 59 0.24 -19.39 0.22
CA ALA A 59 -1.03 -19.69 0.87
C ALA A 59 -1.78 -18.41 1.26
N ILE A 60 -1.10 -17.40 1.79
CA ILE A 60 -1.69 -16.09 2.12
C ILE A 60 -2.36 -15.49 0.89
N ALA A 61 -1.64 -15.43 -0.24
CA ALA A 61 -2.19 -14.93 -1.49
C ALA A 61 -3.31 -15.85 -2.05
N GLY A 62 -3.14 -17.17 -1.96
CA GLY A 62 -4.13 -18.14 -2.44
C GLY A 62 -5.45 -18.09 -1.68
N ILE A 63 -5.40 -18.01 -0.35
CA ILE A 63 -6.58 -17.88 0.51
C ILE A 63 -7.33 -16.57 0.21
N SER A 64 -6.62 -15.47 -0.05
CA SER A 64 -7.22 -14.19 -0.41
C SER A 64 -8.13 -14.28 -1.62
N ILE A 65 -7.77 -15.08 -2.64
CA ILE A 65 -8.61 -15.29 -3.82
C ILE A 65 -9.90 -16.02 -3.44
N GLY A 66 -9.79 -17.08 -2.64
CA GLY A 66 -10.95 -17.82 -2.16
C GLY A 66 -11.91 -16.92 -1.36
N LEU A 67 -11.39 -16.13 -0.44
CA LEU A 67 -12.17 -15.19 0.37
C LEU A 67 -12.85 -14.14 -0.51
N ALA A 68 -12.13 -13.53 -1.46
CA ALA A 68 -12.68 -12.53 -2.37
C ALA A 68 -13.84 -13.09 -3.21
N THR A 69 -13.73 -14.34 -3.68
CA THR A 69 -14.81 -14.98 -4.46
C THR A 69 -16.03 -15.35 -3.61
N GLN A 70 -15.90 -15.34 -2.28
CA GLN A 70 -17.02 -15.52 -1.33
C GLN A 70 -17.60 -14.19 -0.83
N GLY A 71 -17.14 -13.05 -1.35
CA GLY A 71 -17.67 -11.74 -1.02
C GLY A 71 -16.93 -10.99 0.09
N TYR A 72 -15.84 -11.54 0.61
CA TYR A 72 -14.99 -10.84 1.55
C TYR A 72 -14.06 -9.82 0.85
N ARG A 73 -13.53 -8.89 1.64
CA ARG A 73 -12.48 -7.94 1.25
C ARG A 73 -11.18 -8.26 2.01
N PRO A 74 -10.39 -9.21 1.54
CA PRO A 74 -9.16 -9.60 2.20
C PRO A 74 -8.08 -8.52 2.08
N VAL A 75 -7.44 -8.25 3.21
CA VAL A 75 -6.29 -7.35 3.35
C VAL A 75 -5.11 -8.17 3.90
N PRO A 76 -4.52 -9.06 3.08
CA PRO A 76 -3.36 -9.84 3.51
C PRO A 76 -2.11 -8.95 3.63
N GLU A 77 -1.26 -9.25 4.63
CA GLU A 77 0.07 -8.69 4.76
C GLU A 77 1.11 -9.74 4.33
N ILE A 78 1.96 -9.36 3.38
CA ILE A 78 3.24 -10.03 3.12
C ILE A 78 4.27 -9.34 4.00
N GLN A 79 4.88 -10.07 4.91
CA GLN A 79 5.68 -9.51 6.01
C GLN A 79 6.84 -8.62 5.54
N PHE A 80 7.47 -8.96 4.41
CA PHE A 80 8.43 -8.14 3.67
C PHE A 80 8.25 -8.38 2.17
N PHE A 81 8.24 -7.32 1.38
CA PHE A 81 7.89 -7.42 -0.05
C PHE A 81 8.86 -8.30 -0.86
N GLY A 82 10.09 -8.49 -0.41
CA GLY A 82 11.03 -9.43 -1.03
C GLY A 82 10.54 -10.89 -1.05
N PHE A 83 9.63 -11.27 -0.15
CA PHE A 83 9.04 -12.61 -0.12
C PHE A 83 7.86 -12.79 -1.09
N VAL A 84 7.46 -11.75 -1.79
CA VAL A 84 6.35 -11.79 -2.77
C VAL A 84 6.61 -12.82 -3.88
N TYR A 85 7.85 -13.21 -4.13
CA TYR A 85 8.17 -14.23 -5.12
C TYR A 85 7.45 -15.56 -4.89
N GLU A 86 7.27 -15.97 -3.63
CA GLU A 86 6.51 -17.16 -3.25
C GLU A 86 5.01 -17.07 -3.64
N ALA A 87 4.47 -15.86 -3.74
CA ALA A 87 3.06 -15.58 -4.02
C ALA A 87 2.77 -15.25 -5.50
N MET A 88 3.79 -15.19 -6.37
CA MET A 88 3.67 -14.66 -7.73
C MET A 88 2.67 -15.41 -8.62
N ASP A 89 2.54 -16.72 -8.48
CA ASP A 89 1.52 -17.48 -9.24
C ASP A 89 0.10 -17.02 -8.86
N ALA A 90 -0.18 -16.90 -7.58
CA ALA A 90 -1.48 -16.42 -7.09
C ALA A 90 -1.74 -14.98 -7.54
N ILE A 91 -0.77 -14.08 -7.41
CA ILE A 91 -0.92 -12.66 -7.76
C ILE A 91 -1.08 -12.47 -9.27
N ASN A 92 -0.09 -12.92 -10.06
CA ASN A 92 -0.06 -12.65 -11.49
C ASN A 92 -0.91 -13.63 -12.28
N GLY A 93 -0.92 -14.91 -11.89
CA GLY A 93 -1.64 -15.97 -12.58
C GLY A 93 -3.13 -15.96 -12.31
N GLN A 94 -3.56 -15.57 -11.12
CA GLN A 94 -4.94 -15.68 -10.66
C GLN A 94 -5.58 -14.31 -10.36
N MET A 95 -5.12 -13.55 -9.36
CA MET A 95 -5.76 -12.29 -8.93
C MET A 95 -5.86 -11.28 -10.08
N ALA A 96 -4.74 -10.96 -10.73
CA ALA A 96 -4.67 -9.99 -11.81
C ALA A 96 -5.62 -10.31 -12.98
N ARG A 97 -5.95 -11.58 -13.17
CA ARG A 97 -6.69 -12.07 -14.33
C ARG A 97 -8.12 -12.51 -14.01
N LEU A 98 -8.52 -12.52 -12.74
CA LEU A 98 -9.81 -13.09 -12.32
C LEU A 98 -10.97 -12.41 -13.02
N ARG A 99 -11.05 -11.08 -13.01
CA ARG A 99 -12.10 -10.31 -13.67
C ARG A 99 -12.17 -10.60 -15.17
N TYR A 100 -11.05 -10.57 -15.87
CA TYR A 100 -10.99 -10.86 -17.31
C TYR A 100 -11.39 -12.30 -17.62
N ARG A 101 -10.83 -13.25 -16.89
CA ARG A 101 -11.08 -14.70 -17.08
C ARG A 101 -12.54 -15.08 -16.88
N THR A 102 -13.22 -14.41 -15.96
CA THR A 102 -14.63 -14.68 -15.65
C THR A 102 -15.61 -13.80 -16.46
N GLY A 103 -15.12 -13.05 -17.45
CA GLY A 103 -15.98 -12.16 -18.23
C GLY A 103 -16.65 -11.07 -17.38
N ASN A 104 -15.95 -10.55 -16.36
CA ASN A 104 -16.45 -9.54 -15.43
C ASN A 104 -17.57 -10.01 -14.48
N THR A 105 -17.73 -11.32 -14.30
CA THR A 105 -18.71 -11.88 -13.35
C THR A 105 -18.17 -12.01 -11.93
N MET A 106 -16.84 -12.01 -11.76
CA MET A 106 -16.16 -12.01 -10.46
C MET A 106 -15.16 -10.87 -10.37
N ASN A 107 -15.05 -10.31 -9.18
CA ASN A 107 -14.07 -9.30 -8.80
C ASN A 107 -12.98 -9.91 -7.91
N ALA A 108 -11.86 -9.21 -7.76
CA ALA A 108 -10.81 -9.56 -6.81
C ALA A 108 -10.52 -8.36 -5.88
N PRO A 109 -11.43 -8.02 -4.95
CA PRO A 109 -11.26 -6.89 -4.02
C PRO A 109 -10.22 -7.22 -2.95
N ILE A 110 -8.97 -7.40 -3.36
CA ILE A 110 -7.87 -7.84 -2.52
C ILE A 110 -6.86 -6.70 -2.41
N THR A 111 -6.52 -6.30 -1.18
CA THR A 111 -5.47 -5.30 -0.94
C THR A 111 -4.28 -5.96 -0.25
N ILE A 112 -3.28 -6.35 -1.04
CA ILE A 112 -2.03 -6.89 -0.50
C ILE A 112 -1.21 -5.74 0.06
N ARG A 113 -0.94 -5.76 1.36
CA ARG A 113 -0.03 -4.82 2.02
C ARG A 113 1.36 -5.45 2.18
N ALA A 114 2.40 -4.66 1.99
CA ALA A 114 3.75 -5.12 2.26
C ALA A 114 4.70 -3.97 2.58
N PRO A 115 5.52 -4.09 3.64
CA PRO A 115 6.68 -3.24 3.86
C PRO A 115 7.74 -3.47 2.77
N PHE A 116 8.34 -2.39 2.27
CA PHE A 116 9.36 -2.46 1.23
C PHE A 116 10.39 -1.34 1.37
N GLY A 117 11.44 -1.41 0.56
CA GLY A 117 12.38 -0.32 0.38
C GLY A 117 13.54 -0.30 1.38
N GLY A 118 14.68 0.18 0.92
CA GLY A 118 15.92 0.20 1.68
C GLY A 118 16.05 1.35 2.68
N GLY A 119 17.21 1.39 3.36
CA GLY A 119 17.59 2.48 4.26
C GLY A 119 17.34 2.22 5.74
N VAL A 120 16.97 0.99 6.11
CA VAL A 120 16.76 0.54 7.51
C VAL A 120 17.69 -0.62 7.91
N HIS A 121 18.64 -0.98 7.03
CA HIS A 121 19.66 -1.99 7.27
C HIS A 121 19.09 -3.37 7.65
N THR A 122 18.04 -3.80 6.97
CA THR A 122 17.47 -5.15 7.09
C THR A 122 18.37 -6.20 6.41
N PRO A 123 18.19 -7.50 6.74
CA PRO A 123 18.84 -8.59 6.03
C PRO A 123 18.47 -8.65 4.54
N GLU A 124 19.13 -9.53 3.80
CA GLU A 124 18.83 -9.85 2.41
C GLU A 124 17.34 -10.20 2.23
N LEU A 125 16.74 -9.83 1.10
CA LEU A 125 15.33 -9.91 0.72
C LEU A 125 14.36 -9.01 1.53
N HIS A 126 14.73 -8.53 2.71
CA HIS A 126 13.82 -7.76 3.58
C HIS A 126 13.65 -6.29 3.16
N ALA A 127 14.34 -5.82 2.13
CA ALA A 127 14.28 -4.44 1.67
C ALA A 127 14.11 -4.31 0.15
N ASP A 128 13.71 -5.37 -0.53
CA ASP A 128 13.58 -5.38 -1.97
C ASP A 128 12.46 -4.45 -2.43
N SER A 129 12.72 -3.76 -3.55
CA SER A 129 11.79 -2.85 -4.22
C SER A 129 11.37 -3.51 -5.54
N LEU A 130 10.27 -4.25 -5.49
CA LEU A 130 9.77 -5.10 -6.59
C LEU A 130 8.50 -4.54 -7.22
N GLU A 131 8.18 -3.27 -6.98
CA GLU A 131 6.99 -2.59 -7.50
C GLU A 131 6.87 -2.68 -9.03
N GLY A 132 7.99 -2.57 -9.73
CA GLY A 132 8.04 -2.71 -11.18
C GLY A 132 7.63 -4.09 -11.69
N LEU A 133 7.88 -5.15 -10.90
CA LEU A 133 7.48 -6.51 -11.23
C LEU A 133 5.95 -6.68 -11.21
N ILE A 134 5.28 -6.00 -10.28
CA ILE A 134 3.80 -6.03 -10.20
C ILE A 134 3.19 -5.02 -11.18
N ALA A 135 3.75 -3.82 -11.32
CA ALA A 135 3.21 -2.76 -12.16
C ALA A 135 3.10 -3.16 -13.65
N GLN A 136 3.92 -4.09 -14.12
CA GLN A 136 3.83 -4.62 -15.49
C GLN A 136 2.70 -5.65 -15.68
N GLN A 137 2.01 -6.07 -14.60
CA GLN A 137 0.94 -7.09 -14.69
C GLN A 137 -0.41 -6.43 -14.97
N PRO A 138 -1.03 -6.69 -16.15
CA PRO A 138 -2.36 -6.17 -16.43
C PRO A 138 -3.39 -6.64 -15.39
N GLY A 139 -4.18 -5.72 -14.87
CA GLY A 139 -5.21 -6.01 -13.87
C GLY A 139 -4.78 -5.76 -12.42
N MET A 140 -3.51 -5.47 -12.15
CA MET A 140 -3.01 -5.05 -10.84
C MET A 140 -2.93 -3.53 -10.73
N LYS A 141 -3.17 -3.01 -9.52
CA LYS A 141 -2.84 -1.63 -9.14
C LYS A 141 -1.68 -1.63 -8.15
N VAL A 142 -0.82 -0.61 -8.22
CA VAL A 142 0.33 -0.48 -7.31
C VAL A 142 0.32 0.92 -6.70
N VAL A 143 0.14 0.97 -5.38
CA VAL A 143 -0.03 2.19 -4.59
C VAL A 143 1.10 2.34 -3.60
N ILE A 144 1.73 3.52 -3.54
CA ILE A 144 2.90 3.78 -2.70
C ILE A 144 2.80 5.17 -2.08
N PRO A 145 2.24 5.30 -0.88
CA PRO A 145 2.14 6.59 -0.21
C PRO A 145 3.51 7.13 0.22
N SER A 146 3.63 8.46 0.30
CA SER A 146 4.83 9.15 0.74
C SER A 146 4.70 9.89 2.07
N ASN A 147 3.48 9.95 2.61
CA ASN A 147 3.15 10.70 3.83
C ASN A 147 1.94 10.08 4.56
N PRO A 148 1.71 10.44 5.86
CA PRO A 148 0.62 9.87 6.67
C PRO A 148 -0.78 10.13 6.13
N TYR A 149 -1.05 11.34 5.62
CA TYR A 149 -2.37 11.68 5.05
C TYR A 149 -2.71 10.77 3.87
N ASP A 150 -1.81 10.68 2.89
CA ASP A 150 -2.00 9.81 1.75
C ASP A 150 -2.04 8.33 2.14
N ALA A 151 -1.26 7.91 3.16
CA ALA A 151 -1.27 6.54 3.63
C ALA A 151 -2.66 6.11 4.12
N LYS A 152 -3.36 6.93 4.91
CA LYS A 152 -4.73 6.62 5.34
C LYS A 152 -5.69 6.63 4.16
N GLY A 153 -5.74 7.71 3.40
CA GLY A 153 -6.74 7.88 2.34
C GLY A 153 -6.59 6.90 1.19
N LEU A 154 -5.36 6.61 0.76
CA LEU A 154 -5.09 5.63 -0.31
C LEU A 154 -5.35 4.18 0.16
N LEU A 155 -5.08 3.84 1.43
CA LEU A 155 -5.37 2.50 1.93
C LEU A 155 -6.87 2.25 2.00
N ILE A 156 -7.66 3.22 2.48
CA ILE A 156 -9.12 3.15 2.46
C ILE A 156 -9.63 2.97 1.03
N SER A 157 -9.11 3.77 0.07
CA SER A 157 -9.47 3.64 -1.34
C SER A 157 -9.11 2.27 -1.91
N SER A 158 -7.95 1.73 -1.54
CA SER A 158 -7.48 0.42 -1.98
C SER A 158 -8.38 -0.71 -1.47
N ILE A 159 -8.77 -0.68 -0.20
CA ILE A 159 -9.65 -1.71 0.40
C ILE A 159 -11.05 -1.66 -0.24
N ARG A 160 -11.52 -0.47 -0.60
CA ARG A 160 -12.84 -0.29 -1.26
C ARG A 160 -12.83 -0.59 -2.76
N ASP A 161 -11.67 -0.73 -3.37
CA ASP A 161 -11.55 -1.08 -4.80
C ASP A 161 -12.04 -2.51 -5.06
N ASN A 162 -12.61 -2.75 -6.22
CA ASN A 162 -13.07 -4.07 -6.64
C ASN A 162 -12.02 -4.84 -7.46
N ASP A 163 -10.89 -4.21 -7.77
CA ASP A 163 -9.74 -4.82 -8.42
C ASP A 163 -8.56 -4.96 -7.46
N PRO A 164 -7.64 -5.89 -7.71
CA PRO A 164 -6.57 -6.15 -6.77
C PRO A 164 -5.56 -5.01 -6.73
N VAL A 165 -5.19 -4.63 -5.52
CA VAL A 165 -4.21 -3.57 -5.23
C VAL A 165 -3.04 -4.17 -4.46
N VAL A 166 -1.82 -3.84 -4.86
CA VAL A 166 -0.62 -3.99 -4.03
C VAL A 166 -0.29 -2.63 -3.42
N TYR A 167 -0.43 -2.54 -2.12
CA TYR A 167 -0.21 -1.34 -1.34
C TYR A 167 1.12 -1.45 -0.60
N LEU A 168 2.11 -0.67 -1.04
CA LEU A 168 3.49 -0.78 -0.59
C LEU A 168 3.85 0.33 0.41
N GLU A 169 4.37 -0.09 1.54
CA GLU A 169 4.66 0.75 2.70
C GLU A 169 6.17 0.92 2.85
N HIS A 170 6.71 2.08 2.47
CA HIS A 170 8.16 2.26 2.56
C HIS A 170 8.62 2.33 4.02
N MET A 171 9.38 1.31 4.47
CA MET A 171 9.78 1.09 5.88
C MET A 171 10.43 2.32 6.52
N LYS A 172 11.26 3.05 5.78
CA LYS A 172 11.91 4.28 6.26
C LYS A 172 10.92 5.38 6.65
N LEU A 173 9.71 5.38 6.07
CA LEU A 173 8.70 6.40 6.31
C LEU A 173 7.82 6.11 7.52
N TYR A 174 7.74 4.88 8.00
CA TYR A 174 6.81 4.48 9.05
C TYR A 174 6.79 5.39 10.29
N ARG A 175 7.98 5.89 10.70
CA ARG A 175 8.14 6.73 11.89
C ARG A 175 9.02 7.96 11.67
N SER A 176 9.32 8.31 10.40
CA SER A 176 10.28 9.36 10.06
C SER A 176 9.80 10.76 10.40
N PHE A 177 8.51 11.00 10.31
CA PHE A 177 7.87 12.28 10.64
C PHE A 177 6.40 12.09 11.03
N ARG A 178 5.79 13.17 11.48
CA ARG A 178 4.37 13.26 11.80
C ARG A 178 3.71 14.31 10.93
N GLU A 179 2.44 14.07 10.60
CA GLU A 179 1.59 14.99 9.86
C GLU A 179 0.20 15.02 10.50
N GLU A 180 -0.54 16.09 10.27
CA GLU A 180 -1.96 16.16 10.60
C GLU A 180 -2.73 15.21 9.68
N VAL A 181 -3.51 14.30 10.28
CA VAL A 181 -4.37 13.35 9.56
C VAL A 181 -5.76 13.46 10.18
N PRO A 182 -6.80 13.71 9.39
CA PRO A 182 -8.19 13.74 9.89
C PRO A 182 -8.56 12.46 10.60
N GLU A 183 -9.31 12.58 11.71
CA GLU A 183 -9.84 11.41 12.44
C GLU A 183 -10.99 10.77 11.64
N GLU A 184 -11.79 11.58 10.95
CA GLU A 184 -12.86 11.13 10.09
C GLU A 184 -12.32 10.29 8.92
N GLU A 185 -13.20 9.48 8.35
CA GLU A 185 -12.87 8.76 7.13
C GLU A 185 -12.76 9.70 5.93
N TYR A 186 -11.81 9.43 5.06
CA TYR A 186 -11.67 10.08 3.76
C TYR A 186 -10.96 9.16 2.80
N THR A 187 -11.11 9.42 1.53
CA THR A 187 -10.44 8.69 0.46
C THR A 187 -9.51 9.60 -0.32
N VAL A 188 -8.45 9.02 -0.87
CA VAL A 188 -7.59 9.66 -1.88
C VAL A 188 -7.73 8.83 -3.15
N GLU A 189 -7.98 9.49 -4.28
CA GLU A 189 -8.22 8.82 -5.56
C GLU A 189 -6.99 8.05 -6.04
N LEU A 190 -7.18 6.77 -6.38
CA LEU A 190 -6.13 5.95 -6.96
C LEU A 190 -5.86 6.38 -8.42
N GLY A 191 -4.59 6.37 -8.83
CA GLY A 191 -4.20 6.79 -10.17
C GLY A 191 -4.16 8.30 -10.35
N LYS A 192 -4.15 9.08 -9.25
CA LYS A 192 -3.97 10.53 -9.26
C LYS A 192 -2.73 10.94 -8.49
N ALA A 193 -1.81 11.60 -9.21
CA ALA A 193 -0.61 12.18 -8.62
C ALA A 193 -0.94 13.47 -7.84
N ASN A 194 0.01 13.92 -7.04
CA ASN A 194 -0.09 15.16 -6.28
C ASN A 194 1.11 16.07 -6.55
N VAL A 195 0.87 17.26 -7.03
CA VAL A 195 1.90 18.29 -7.13
C VAL A 195 2.18 18.81 -5.73
N LYS A 196 3.28 18.34 -5.13
CA LYS A 196 3.72 18.71 -3.77
C LYS A 196 4.35 20.09 -3.71
N ARG A 197 4.93 20.52 -4.82
CA ARG A 197 5.55 21.82 -5.02
C ARG A 197 5.43 22.22 -6.48
N GLU A 198 4.94 23.41 -6.72
CA GLU A 198 4.96 24.04 -8.04
C GLU A 198 6.38 24.54 -8.39
N GLY A 199 6.73 24.51 -9.66
CA GLY A 199 7.99 25.04 -10.18
C GLY A 199 7.94 25.21 -11.69
N THR A 200 8.90 25.97 -12.25
CA THR A 200 8.88 26.36 -13.67
C THR A 200 10.12 25.94 -14.46
N ASP A 201 11.20 25.52 -13.77
CA ASP A 201 12.49 25.27 -14.42
C ASP A 201 12.76 23.78 -14.63
N VAL A 202 12.35 22.92 -13.69
CA VAL A 202 12.54 21.47 -13.76
C VAL A 202 11.47 20.75 -12.96
N THR A 203 11.01 19.60 -13.47
CA THR A 203 10.06 18.74 -12.77
C THR A 203 10.77 17.50 -12.22
N ILE A 204 10.55 17.19 -10.95
CA ILE A 204 11.03 15.99 -10.25
C ILE A 204 9.82 15.11 -9.98
N VAL A 205 9.78 13.94 -10.62
CA VAL A 205 8.71 12.93 -10.41
C VAL A 205 9.22 11.85 -9.47
N ALA A 206 8.51 11.59 -8.39
CA ALA A 206 8.94 10.66 -7.35
C ALA A 206 7.77 9.92 -6.69
N TYR A 207 8.07 8.88 -5.91
CA TYR A 207 7.11 8.16 -5.06
C TYR A 207 7.78 7.65 -3.78
N GLY A 208 6.97 7.31 -2.78
CA GLY A 208 7.45 6.77 -1.51
C GLY A 208 8.49 7.67 -0.83
N ALA A 209 9.56 7.09 -0.32
CA ALA A 209 10.60 7.84 0.41
C ALA A 209 11.34 8.87 -0.45
N MET A 210 11.35 8.70 -1.78
CA MET A 210 12.04 9.62 -2.67
C MET A 210 11.35 10.98 -2.79
N VAL A 211 10.05 11.05 -2.50
CA VAL A 211 9.33 12.35 -2.44
C VAL A 211 9.95 13.29 -1.41
N GLN A 212 10.27 12.77 -0.21
CA GLN A 212 10.92 13.57 0.84
C GLN A 212 12.33 14.03 0.44
N ALA A 213 13.07 13.17 -0.28
CA ALA A 213 14.38 13.55 -0.81
C ALA A 213 14.26 14.60 -1.92
N SER A 214 13.26 14.49 -2.79
CA SER A 214 12.97 15.44 -3.87
C SER A 214 12.57 16.81 -3.33
N MET A 215 11.74 16.85 -2.27
CA MET A 215 11.38 18.12 -1.60
C MET A 215 12.62 18.86 -1.05
N LYS A 216 13.52 18.13 -0.39
CA LYS A 216 14.78 18.70 0.09
C LYS A 216 15.68 19.17 -1.04
N ALA A 217 15.75 18.42 -2.14
CA ALA A 217 16.51 18.82 -3.32
C ALA A 217 15.93 20.08 -3.96
N ALA A 218 14.60 20.19 -4.02
CA ALA A 218 13.93 21.39 -4.54
C ALA A 218 14.24 22.63 -3.68
N GLU A 219 14.28 22.50 -2.34
CA GLU A 219 14.68 23.58 -1.44
C GLU A 219 16.15 24.03 -1.66
N GLU A 220 17.05 23.10 -1.96
CA GLU A 220 18.44 23.43 -2.28
C GLU A 220 18.59 24.09 -3.67
N LEU A 221 17.80 23.64 -4.65
CA LEU A 221 17.75 24.24 -5.99
C LEU A 221 17.26 25.69 -5.93
N GLU A 222 16.22 25.96 -5.14
CA GLU A 222 15.68 27.30 -4.95
C GLU A 222 16.74 28.31 -4.47
N LYS A 223 17.65 27.91 -3.56
CA LYS A 223 18.77 28.75 -3.10
C LYS A 223 19.71 29.14 -4.23
N ASN A 224 19.72 28.37 -5.32
CA ASN A 224 20.51 28.61 -6.52
C ASN A 224 19.71 29.27 -7.66
N GLY A 225 18.46 29.68 -7.40
CA GLY A 225 17.59 30.35 -8.35
C GLY A 225 16.93 29.40 -9.36
N VAL A 226 16.80 28.11 -9.02
CA VAL A 226 16.11 27.11 -9.85
C VAL A 226 14.82 26.68 -9.14
N GLU A 227 13.68 26.91 -9.78
CA GLU A 227 12.35 26.56 -9.28
C GLU A 227 11.96 25.15 -9.74
N ALA A 228 12.11 24.17 -8.84
CA ALA A 228 11.76 22.79 -9.11
C ALA A 228 10.31 22.48 -8.72
N GLU A 229 9.54 21.93 -9.66
CA GLU A 229 8.29 21.25 -9.39
C GLU A 229 8.56 19.85 -8.82
N VAL A 230 7.76 19.42 -7.86
CA VAL A 230 7.83 18.06 -7.30
C VAL A 230 6.47 17.40 -7.38
N ILE A 231 6.40 16.30 -8.11
CA ILE A 231 5.20 15.49 -8.31
C ILE A 231 5.36 14.17 -7.54
N ASP A 232 4.44 13.91 -6.61
CA ASP A 232 4.29 12.62 -5.93
C ASP A 232 3.30 11.75 -6.70
N LEU A 233 3.77 10.64 -7.24
CA LEU A 233 2.95 9.72 -8.04
C LEU A 233 1.82 9.07 -7.25
N ARG A 234 2.00 8.79 -5.96
CA ARG A 234 1.04 8.06 -5.12
C ARG A 234 0.68 6.66 -5.64
N THR A 235 0.46 6.56 -6.95
CA THR A 235 0.11 5.32 -7.67
C THR A 235 1.07 5.12 -8.82
N VAL A 236 1.78 4.00 -8.83
CA VAL A 236 2.71 3.64 -9.91
C VAL A 236 1.97 2.92 -11.05
N MET A 237 0.87 2.25 -10.71
CA MET A 237 -0.03 1.64 -11.70
C MET A 237 -1.48 1.74 -11.21
N PRO A 238 -2.39 2.40 -11.95
CA PRO A 238 -2.15 3.18 -13.17
C PRO A 238 -1.38 4.48 -12.89
N LEU A 239 -0.58 4.92 -13.84
CA LEU A 239 0.18 6.16 -13.75
C LEU A 239 -0.68 7.34 -14.22
N ASP A 240 -0.66 8.46 -13.49
CA ASP A 240 -1.34 9.70 -13.86
C ASP A 240 -0.52 10.48 -14.90
N MET A 241 -0.66 10.09 -16.16
CA MET A 241 0.05 10.71 -17.27
C MET A 241 -0.44 12.14 -17.59
N ASP A 242 -1.61 12.52 -17.11
CA ASP A 242 -2.16 13.87 -17.34
C ASP A 242 -1.49 14.91 -16.44
N THR A 243 -1.03 14.48 -15.24
CA THR A 243 -0.34 15.35 -14.28
C THR A 243 1.17 15.42 -14.55
N ILE A 244 1.77 14.39 -15.17
CA ILE A 244 3.21 14.33 -15.51
C ILE A 244 3.48 15.03 -16.85
#